data_c3c12830e01087ea8c7ecc6e8a590d40
#
_entry.id   c3c12830e01087ea8c7ecc6e8a590d40
#
_cell.length_a   1.000
_cell.length_b   1.000
_cell.length_c   1.000
_cell.angle_alpha   90.00
_cell.angle_beta   90.00
_cell.angle_gamma   90.00
#
_symmetry.space_group_name_H-M   'P 1'
#
loop_
_entity.id
_entity.type
_entity.pdbx_description
1 polymer ?
#
loop_
_entity_poly.entity_id
_entity_poly.type
_entity_poly.pdbx_seq_one_letter_code
_entity_poly.pdbx_strand_id
1 'polypeptide(L)'
;VVQGYTIRDHGNLGTISLRTLLQKSSNVGSAKIALSLPATVMSDTQKAFGFGAKTNLKLPGESAGLVPTPEQNEIARRATVSYGYGLQVTLAQLAQAYSVLGAGGVMHPLTLLKSTRDNALNSSSTNNVSVPFAKPAAKQVIKTSDALTIVDMMTSVTEPGGTATLAAIDGYRVAGKTGTARRTNPKGGYYNDQYRTAFVGIAPASNPRFVVAIMVEDPRVNKFGGLVAAPVFRSVMKEALRLYNVPFDKPLSGKETTTTSIESVNDL
;
A
#
# COMPACT_ATOMS: atom_id res chain seq x y z
N VAL A 1 -0.90 -17.90 -21.99
CA VAL A 1 -1.14 -19.22 -21.37
C VAL A 1 0.14 -19.66 -20.69
N VAL A 2 0.05 -20.12 -19.44
CA VAL A 2 1.19 -20.57 -18.63
C VAL A 2 0.83 -21.96 -18.07
N GLN A 3 1.55 -23.00 -18.48
CA GLN A 3 1.28 -24.40 -18.09
C GLN A 3 -0.22 -24.77 -18.16
N GLY A 4 -0.89 -24.44 -19.27
CA GLY A 4 -2.32 -24.70 -19.48
C GLY A 4 -3.29 -23.70 -18.84
N TYR A 5 -2.83 -22.80 -17.97
CA TYR A 5 -3.67 -21.76 -17.35
C TYR A 5 -3.63 -20.47 -18.17
N THR A 6 -4.81 -19.91 -18.46
CA THR A 6 -4.93 -18.63 -19.18
C THR A 6 -5.00 -17.49 -18.16
N ILE A 7 -3.96 -16.64 -18.14
CA ILE A 7 -3.96 -15.39 -17.36
C ILE A 7 -4.58 -14.31 -18.26
N ARG A 8 -5.51 -13.53 -17.70
CA ARG A 8 -6.24 -12.47 -18.41
C ARG A 8 -6.26 -11.19 -17.61
N ASP A 9 -6.25 -10.08 -18.33
CA ASP A 9 -6.60 -8.76 -17.83
C ASP A 9 -8.09 -8.47 -18.12
N HIS A 10 -8.62 -7.37 -17.60
CA HIS A 10 -10.00 -6.94 -17.88
C HIS A 10 -10.21 -6.53 -19.33
N GLY A 11 -9.14 -6.32 -20.11
CA GLY A 11 -9.17 -5.97 -21.52
C GLY A 11 -7.80 -6.15 -22.16
N ASN A 12 -7.73 -6.02 -23.48
CA ASN A 12 -6.45 -6.03 -24.19
C ASN A 12 -5.75 -4.68 -23.99
N LEU A 13 -4.61 -4.67 -23.30
CA LEU A 13 -3.85 -3.46 -22.99
C LEU A 13 -2.69 -3.21 -23.99
N GLY A 14 -2.38 -4.17 -24.87
CA GLY A 14 -1.24 -4.07 -25.79
C GLY A 14 0.10 -3.99 -25.03
N THR A 15 1.01 -3.14 -25.53
CA THR A 15 2.28 -2.82 -24.84
C THR A 15 2.06 -1.67 -23.90
N ILE A 16 2.37 -1.86 -22.61
CA ILE A 16 2.11 -0.89 -21.55
C ILE A 16 3.37 -0.59 -20.74
N SER A 17 3.42 0.62 -20.15
CA SER A 17 4.43 0.99 -19.19
C SER A 17 4.18 0.36 -17.82
N LEU A 18 5.17 0.41 -16.90
CA LEU A 18 5.00 -0.01 -15.50
C LEU A 18 3.94 0.84 -14.77
N ARG A 19 3.85 2.13 -15.05
CA ARG A 19 2.79 3.01 -14.54
C ARG A 19 1.41 2.52 -14.96
N THR A 20 1.23 2.21 -16.24
CA THR A 20 -0.05 1.68 -16.75
C THR A 20 -0.35 0.28 -16.19
N LEU A 21 0.66 -0.55 -15.98
CA LEU A 21 0.49 -1.86 -15.32
C LEU A 21 -0.11 -1.69 -13.92
N LEU A 22 0.41 -0.74 -13.11
CA LEU A 22 -0.12 -0.45 -11.78
C LEU A 22 -1.53 0.19 -11.86
N GLN A 23 -1.72 1.16 -12.75
CA GLN A 23 -2.98 1.87 -12.98
C GLN A 23 -4.12 0.91 -13.31
N LYS A 24 -3.88 -0.03 -14.24
CA LYS A 24 -4.87 -1.00 -14.73
C LYS A 24 -4.87 -2.30 -13.94
N SER A 25 -3.91 -2.48 -13.02
CA SER A 25 -3.74 -3.72 -12.26
C SER A 25 -3.61 -4.95 -13.17
N SER A 26 -2.68 -4.88 -14.15
CA SER A 26 -2.49 -5.94 -15.15
C SER A 26 -1.91 -7.21 -14.52
N ASN A 27 -2.68 -8.29 -14.55
CA ASN A 27 -2.21 -9.63 -14.15
C ASN A 27 -1.20 -10.18 -15.16
N VAL A 28 -1.45 -9.97 -16.46
CA VAL A 28 -0.57 -10.42 -17.55
C VAL A 28 0.79 -9.73 -17.46
N GLY A 29 0.81 -8.41 -17.23
CA GLY A 29 2.04 -7.65 -17.05
C GLY A 29 2.82 -8.11 -15.83
N SER A 30 2.15 -8.28 -14.67
CA SER A 30 2.78 -8.77 -13.44
C SER A 30 3.38 -10.16 -13.62
N ALA A 31 2.64 -11.07 -14.25
CA ALA A 31 3.13 -12.43 -14.52
C ALA A 31 4.35 -12.43 -15.46
N LYS A 32 4.37 -11.60 -16.52
CA LYS A 32 5.53 -11.48 -17.41
C LYS A 32 6.77 -11.01 -16.67
N ILE A 33 6.64 -9.99 -15.80
CA ILE A 33 7.76 -9.51 -14.97
C ILE A 33 8.25 -10.62 -14.04
N ALA A 34 7.36 -11.27 -13.31
CA ALA A 34 7.74 -12.33 -12.37
C ALA A 34 8.46 -13.50 -13.07
N LEU A 35 8.04 -13.85 -14.28
CA LEU A 35 8.64 -14.94 -15.04
C LEU A 35 9.97 -14.56 -15.70
N SER A 36 10.25 -13.27 -15.89
CA SER A 36 11.55 -12.79 -16.40
C SER A 36 12.64 -12.73 -15.32
N LEU A 37 12.27 -12.87 -14.04
CA LEU A 37 13.20 -12.83 -12.89
C LEU A 37 13.52 -14.25 -12.41
N PRO A 38 14.62 -14.45 -11.67
CA PRO A 38 14.85 -15.70 -10.93
C PRO A 38 13.71 -16.01 -9.95
N ALA A 39 13.42 -17.30 -9.70
CA ALA A 39 12.27 -17.74 -8.90
C ALA A 39 12.23 -17.15 -7.49
N THR A 40 13.39 -16.96 -6.86
CA THR A 40 13.48 -16.49 -5.47
C THR A 40 13.26 -15.00 -5.30
N VAL A 41 13.53 -14.20 -6.35
CA VAL A 41 13.55 -12.72 -6.24
C VAL A 41 12.25 -12.17 -5.68
N MET A 42 11.10 -12.69 -6.11
CA MET A 42 9.80 -12.21 -5.64
C MET A 42 9.56 -12.57 -4.17
N SER A 43 9.81 -13.82 -3.77
CA SER A 43 9.65 -14.27 -2.39
C SER A 43 10.63 -13.56 -1.44
N ASP A 44 11.86 -13.34 -1.88
CA ASP A 44 12.87 -12.62 -1.10
C ASP A 44 12.48 -11.14 -0.92
N THR A 45 11.98 -10.50 -1.98
CA THR A 45 11.44 -9.14 -1.89
C THR A 45 10.24 -9.07 -0.96
N GLN A 46 9.28 -9.99 -1.07
CA GLN A 46 8.11 -10.03 -0.19
C GLN A 46 8.51 -10.19 1.28
N LYS A 47 9.46 -11.07 1.60
CA LYS A 47 10.01 -11.24 2.95
C LYS A 47 10.74 -9.98 3.43
N ALA A 48 11.51 -9.32 2.55
CA ALA A 48 12.20 -8.08 2.87
C ALA A 48 11.21 -6.95 3.25
N PHE A 49 9.99 -6.94 2.66
CA PHE A 49 8.91 -6.02 3.00
C PHE A 49 8.09 -6.46 4.24
N GLY A 50 8.49 -7.53 4.93
CA GLY A 50 7.88 -7.98 6.19
C GLY A 50 6.78 -9.03 6.05
N PHE A 51 6.47 -9.51 4.84
CA PHE A 51 5.51 -10.60 4.67
C PHE A 51 6.10 -11.92 5.14
N GLY A 52 5.26 -12.81 5.66
CA GLY A 52 5.68 -14.11 6.20
C GLY A 52 6.27 -14.05 7.62
N ALA A 53 6.27 -12.89 8.27
CA ALA A 53 6.71 -12.70 9.66
C ALA A 53 5.69 -11.87 10.45
N LYS A 54 5.61 -12.07 11.76
CA LYS A 54 4.79 -11.21 12.63
C LYS A 54 5.36 -9.78 12.65
N THR A 55 4.47 -8.79 12.73
CA THR A 55 4.86 -7.36 12.72
C THR A 55 5.42 -6.86 14.05
N ASN A 56 5.41 -7.70 15.10
CA ASN A 56 5.82 -7.38 16.48
C ASN A 56 4.95 -6.32 17.19
N LEU A 57 3.75 -6.07 16.73
CA LEU A 57 2.76 -5.27 17.45
C LEU A 57 2.34 -5.91 18.79
N LYS A 58 2.70 -7.20 18.97
CA LYS A 58 2.36 -8.01 20.17
C LYS A 58 0.85 -8.11 20.40
N LEU A 59 0.06 -8.02 19.34
CA LEU A 59 -1.38 -8.21 19.44
C LEU A 59 -1.70 -9.71 19.59
N PRO A 60 -2.67 -10.07 20.45
CA PRO A 60 -3.13 -11.46 20.56
C PRO A 60 -3.59 -12.00 19.21
N GLY A 61 -3.19 -13.23 18.87
CA GLY A 61 -3.61 -13.89 17.64
C GLY A 61 -2.94 -13.37 16.35
N GLU A 62 -1.88 -12.56 16.43
CA GLU A 62 -1.16 -12.09 15.24
C GLU A 62 -0.61 -13.27 14.41
N SER A 63 -1.00 -13.32 13.14
CA SER A 63 -0.54 -14.32 12.17
C SER A 63 0.72 -13.84 11.45
N ALA A 64 1.63 -14.76 11.14
CA ALA A 64 2.75 -14.47 10.25
C ALA A 64 2.35 -14.44 8.77
N GLY A 65 1.14 -14.92 8.42
CA GLY A 65 0.77 -15.10 7.02
C GLY A 65 1.54 -16.22 6.33
N LEU A 66 1.56 -16.20 5.01
CA LEU A 66 2.27 -17.17 4.17
C LEU A 66 2.89 -16.48 2.97
N VAL A 67 4.19 -16.63 2.79
CA VAL A 67 4.91 -16.25 1.56
C VAL A 67 5.32 -17.52 0.84
N PRO A 68 4.73 -17.83 -0.32
CA PRO A 68 5.14 -19.01 -1.10
C PRO A 68 6.51 -18.77 -1.72
N THR A 69 7.30 -19.83 -1.79
CA THR A 69 8.62 -19.87 -2.45
C THR A 69 8.61 -20.88 -3.58
N PRO A 70 7.94 -20.57 -4.73
CA PRO A 70 7.84 -21.50 -5.82
C PRO A 70 9.21 -21.79 -6.44
N GLU A 71 9.43 -23.02 -6.86
CA GLU A 71 10.63 -23.40 -7.59
C GLU A 71 10.65 -22.82 -9.02
N GLN A 72 11.82 -22.89 -9.68
CA GLN A 72 11.99 -22.30 -11.02
C GLN A 72 11.05 -22.93 -12.06
N ASN A 73 10.75 -24.21 -11.94
CA ASN A 73 9.85 -24.96 -12.83
C ASN A 73 8.35 -24.83 -12.50
N GLU A 74 7.99 -24.25 -11.34
CA GLU A 74 6.60 -23.97 -10.95
C GLU A 74 6.08 -22.68 -11.61
N ILE A 75 6.12 -22.63 -12.95
CA ILE A 75 5.87 -21.41 -13.75
C ILE A 75 4.47 -20.83 -13.48
N ALA A 76 3.44 -21.67 -13.41
CA ALA A 76 2.08 -21.22 -13.15
C ALA A 76 1.94 -20.62 -11.74
N ARG A 77 2.59 -21.21 -10.74
CA ARG A 77 2.59 -20.72 -9.35
C ARG A 77 3.34 -19.40 -9.23
N ARG A 78 4.50 -19.28 -9.87
CA ARG A 78 5.27 -18.02 -9.94
C ARG A 78 4.45 -16.90 -10.58
N ALA A 79 3.76 -17.20 -11.67
CA ALA A 79 2.89 -16.24 -12.34
C ALA A 79 1.73 -15.81 -11.42
N THR A 80 1.03 -16.72 -10.74
CA THR A 80 -0.14 -16.39 -9.92
C THR A 80 0.21 -15.64 -8.66
N VAL A 81 1.35 -15.92 -8.03
CA VAL A 81 1.86 -15.18 -6.86
C VAL A 81 2.12 -13.72 -7.19
N SER A 82 2.50 -13.39 -8.43
CA SER A 82 2.82 -12.02 -8.84
C SER A 82 1.64 -11.04 -8.77
N TYR A 83 0.42 -11.54 -8.81
CA TYR A 83 -0.79 -10.72 -8.66
C TYR A 83 -1.64 -11.14 -7.45
N GLY A 84 -1.01 -11.83 -6.45
CA GLY A 84 -1.53 -11.97 -5.10
C GLY A 84 -2.21 -13.29 -4.76
N TYR A 85 -2.20 -14.32 -5.63
CA TYR A 85 -2.72 -15.64 -5.29
C TYR A 85 -1.65 -16.52 -4.61
N GLY A 86 -2.08 -17.33 -3.64
CA GLY A 86 -1.17 -18.19 -2.85
C GLY A 86 -0.40 -17.45 -1.75
N LEU A 87 -0.45 -16.13 -1.69
CA LEU A 87 0.09 -15.30 -0.63
C LEU A 87 -0.99 -15.05 0.43
N GLN A 88 -0.63 -15.15 1.71
CA GLN A 88 -1.50 -14.77 2.82
C GLN A 88 -0.82 -13.70 3.66
N VAL A 89 -1.50 -12.58 3.85
CA VAL A 89 -0.97 -11.43 4.58
C VAL A 89 -2.02 -10.87 5.54
N THR A 90 -1.56 -10.30 6.64
CA THR A 90 -2.41 -9.53 7.56
C THR A 90 -2.55 -8.09 7.08
N LEU A 91 -3.59 -7.40 7.54
CA LEU A 91 -3.76 -5.97 7.25
C LEU A 91 -2.61 -5.13 7.82
N ALA A 92 -2.07 -5.52 8.99
CA ALA A 92 -0.91 -4.88 9.59
C ALA A 92 0.35 -5.03 8.72
N GLN A 93 0.59 -6.22 8.16
CA GLN A 93 1.70 -6.45 7.23
C GLN A 93 1.55 -5.62 5.95
N LEU A 94 0.32 -5.49 5.41
CA LEU A 94 0.07 -4.61 4.26
C LEU A 94 0.39 -3.15 4.60
N ALA A 95 -0.10 -2.65 5.71
CA ALA A 95 0.19 -1.28 6.15
C ALA A 95 1.70 -1.06 6.35
N GLN A 96 2.41 -2.03 6.93
CA GLN A 96 3.86 -1.98 7.10
C GLN A 96 4.60 -1.96 5.77
N ALA A 97 4.25 -2.83 4.83
CA ALA A 97 4.88 -2.88 3.51
C ALA A 97 4.71 -1.56 2.73
N TYR A 98 3.52 -0.97 2.78
CA TYR A 98 3.28 0.33 2.16
C TYR A 98 3.97 1.48 2.91
N SER A 99 4.16 1.36 4.23
CA SER A 99 4.94 2.34 4.98
C SER A 99 6.42 2.34 4.57
N VAL A 100 6.97 1.20 4.16
CA VAL A 100 8.31 1.12 3.58
C VAL A 100 8.41 2.00 2.33
N LEU A 101 7.43 1.93 1.42
CA LEU A 101 7.39 2.78 0.23
C LEU A 101 7.27 4.27 0.62
N GLY A 102 6.36 4.61 1.52
CA GLY A 102 6.16 5.97 2.01
C GLY A 102 7.36 6.53 2.79
N ALA A 103 8.18 5.68 3.39
CA ALA A 103 9.39 6.05 4.13
C ALA A 103 10.67 6.02 3.26
N GLY A 104 10.55 6.12 1.93
CA GLY A 104 11.71 6.12 1.04
C GLY A 104 12.47 4.78 1.04
N GLY A 105 11.77 3.68 1.14
CA GLY A 105 12.35 2.33 1.11
C GLY A 105 12.86 1.82 2.46
N VAL A 106 12.60 2.53 3.55
CA VAL A 106 13.05 2.18 4.90
C VAL A 106 11.92 1.48 5.67
N MET A 107 12.19 0.30 6.20
CA MET A 107 11.30 -0.38 7.13
C MET A 107 11.53 0.12 8.55
N HIS A 108 10.52 0.72 9.13
CA HIS A 108 10.45 1.03 10.54
C HIS A 108 9.62 -0.03 11.25
N PRO A 109 10.10 -0.65 12.34
CA PRO A 109 9.29 -1.56 13.11
C PRO A 109 8.01 -0.89 13.61
N LEU A 110 6.88 -1.60 13.52
CA LEU A 110 5.60 -1.09 14.00
C LEU A 110 5.59 -1.06 15.53
N THR A 111 4.96 -0.03 16.10
CA THR A 111 4.73 0.09 17.55
C THR A 111 3.43 0.83 17.82
N LEU A 112 2.71 0.41 18.85
CA LEU A 112 1.58 1.15 19.43
C LEU A 112 2.02 2.06 20.57
N LEU A 113 3.28 1.92 21.03
CA LEU A 113 3.83 2.69 22.14
C LEU A 113 4.44 4.00 21.63
N LYS A 114 4.01 5.12 22.19
CA LYS A 114 4.59 6.44 21.94
C LYS A 114 5.69 6.76 22.96
N SER A 115 5.43 6.45 24.22
CA SER A 115 6.33 6.70 25.36
C SER A 115 6.00 5.77 26.50
N THR A 116 6.96 5.56 27.40
CA THR A 116 6.75 4.91 28.70
C THR A 116 6.89 5.94 29.81
N ARG A 117 6.21 5.73 30.93
CA ARG A 117 6.45 6.48 32.15
C ARG A 117 7.46 5.71 33.00
N ASP A 118 8.49 6.37 33.45
CA ASP A 118 9.41 5.77 34.41
C ASP A 118 8.77 5.91 35.80
N ASN A 119 8.16 4.83 36.29
CA ASN A 119 7.72 4.71 37.65
C ASN A 119 8.90 4.24 38.48
N ALA A 120 9.92 5.07 38.64
CA ALA A 120 10.93 4.82 39.65
C ALA A 120 10.26 4.81 41.01
N LEU A 121 10.10 3.63 41.58
CA LEU A 121 9.39 3.35 42.88
C LEU A 121 9.95 4.05 44.10
N ASN A 122 10.96 4.92 43.95
CA ASN A 122 11.69 5.53 45.08
C ASN A 122 12.00 7.02 44.93
N SER A 123 11.36 7.78 44.09
CA SER A 123 11.59 9.23 44.10
C SER A 123 10.36 10.00 44.53
N SER A 124 10.48 10.71 45.62
CA SER A 124 9.50 11.66 46.18
C SER A 124 9.25 12.88 45.27
N SER A 125 9.69 12.84 44.02
CA SER A 125 9.48 13.92 43.07
C SER A 125 8.29 13.61 42.14
N THR A 126 7.33 14.51 42.15
CA THR A 126 6.10 14.54 41.36
C THR A 126 6.32 14.74 39.84
N ASN A 127 7.54 14.63 39.37
CA ASN A 127 7.86 14.78 37.94
C ASN A 127 7.74 13.44 37.22
N ASN A 128 6.54 13.16 36.71
CA ASN A 128 6.30 12.09 35.74
C ASN A 128 7.09 12.39 34.45
N VAL A 129 8.34 11.96 34.37
CA VAL A 129 9.13 12.08 33.15
C VAL A 129 8.64 11.03 32.13
N SER A 130 8.07 11.50 31.04
CA SER A 130 7.72 10.63 29.91
C SER A 130 9.00 10.32 29.12
N VAL A 131 9.45 9.07 29.18
CA VAL A 131 10.62 8.62 28.41
C VAL A 131 10.14 8.15 27.04
N PRO A 132 10.67 8.71 25.93
CA PRO A 132 10.33 8.21 24.59
C PRO A 132 10.66 6.73 24.48
N PHE A 133 9.75 5.96 23.89
CA PHE A 133 10.01 4.54 23.64
C PHE A 133 11.19 4.39 22.66
N ALA A 134 12.22 3.62 23.07
CA ALA A 134 13.36 3.33 22.21
C ALA A 134 12.87 2.53 20.99
N LYS A 135 12.86 3.18 19.83
CA LYS A 135 12.44 2.54 18.58
C LYS A 135 13.51 1.53 18.16
N PRO A 136 13.14 0.30 17.79
CA PRO A 136 14.07 -0.63 17.19
C PRO A 136 14.69 -0.04 15.92
N ALA A 137 15.90 -0.51 15.54
CA ALA A 137 16.61 -0.01 14.37
C ALA A 137 15.79 -0.16 13.08
N ALA A 138 15.75 0.89 12.28
CA ALA A 138 15.18 0.87 10.95
C ALA A 138 16.11 0.15 9.96
N LYS A 139 15.55 -0.45 8.90
CA LYS A 139 16.31 -1.20 7.89
C LYS A 139 15.95 -0.69 6.49
N GLN A 140 16.97 -0.35 5.68
CA GLN A 140 16.76 -0.09 4.26
C GLN A 140 16.38 -1.38 3.54
N VAL A 141 15.24 -1.39 2.84
CA VAL A 141 14.69 -2.54 2.11
C VAL A 141 14.93 -2.41 0.62
N ILE A 142 14.64 -1.23 0.06
CA ILE A 142 14.90 -0.87 -1.34
C ILE A 142 15.53 0.53 -1.40
N LYS A 143 16.12 0.87 -2.53
CA LYS A 143 16.69 2.21 -2.74
C LYS A 143 15.59 3.28 -2.65
N THR A 144 15.94 4.44 -2.11
CA THR A 144 15.00 5.56 -1.98
C THR A 144 14.45 6.01 -3.34
N SER A 145 15.28 6.06 -4.36
CA SER A 145 14.86 6.40 -5.74
C SER A 145 13.78 5.47 -6.26
N ASP A 146 13.91 4.16 -5.99
CA ASP A 146 12.95 3.15 -6.44
C ASP A 146 11.63 3.27 -5.69
N ALA A 147 11.69 3.49 -4.36
CA ALA A 147 10.51 3.72 -3.54
C ALA A 147 9.72 4.95 -4.02
N LEU A 148 10.39 6.09 -4.25
CA LEU A 148 9.77 7.31 -4.75
C LEU A 148 9.16 7.11 -6.15
N THR A 149 9.86 6.41 -7.04
CA THR A 149 9.36 6.09 -8.37
C THR A 149 8.09 5.22 -8.30
N ILE A 150 8.07 4.22 -7.43
CA ILE A 150 6.90 3.36 -7.24
C ILE A 150 5.73 4.18 -6.69
N VAL A 151 5.94 4.99 -5.65
CA VAL A 151 4.89 5.85 -5.07
C VAL A 151 4.33 6.81 -6.13
N ASP A 152 5.18 7.42 -6.94
CA ASP A 152 4.73 8.30 -8.03
C ASP A 152 3.91 7.52 -9.09
N MET A 153 4.36 6.35 -9.52
CA MET A 153 3.57 5.51 -10.44
C MET A 153 2.21 5.09 -9.85
N MET A 154 2.15 4.83 -8.54
CA MET A 154 0.92 4.43 -7.85
C MET A 154 -0.12 5.55 -7.76
N THR A 155 0.23 6.83 -7.98
CA THR A 155 -0.78 7.91 -8.04
C THR A 155 -1.75 7.70 -9.20
N SER A 156 -1.31 7.11 -10.30
CA SER A 156 -2.15 6.83 -11.46
C SER A 156 -3.35 5.92 -11.15
N VAL A 157 -3.30 5.16 -10.05
CA VAL A 157 -4.40 4.27 -9.62
C VAL A 157 -5.62 5.07 -9.16
N THR A 158 -5.42 6.27 -8.60
CA THR A 158 -6.49 7.15 -8.09
C THR A 158 -6.85 8.27 -9.07
N GLU A 159 -6.09 8.43 -10.16
CA GLU A 159 -6.32 9.38 -11.23
C GLU A 159 -7.34 8.87 -12.26
N PRO A 160 -7.86 9.72 -13.15
CA PRO A 160 -8.76 9.30 -14.23
C PRO A 160 -8.22 8.10 -15.01
N GLY A 161 -9.07 7.10 -15.20
CA GLY A 161 -8.69 5.83 -15.82
C GLY A 161 -8.02 4.82 -14.90
N GLY A 162 -7.74 5.17 -13.65
CA GLY A 162 -7.26 4.26 -12.61
C GLY A 162 -8.34 3.35 -12.04
N THR A 163 -7.93 2.31 -11.31
CA THR A 163 -8.85 1.33 -10.70
C THR A 163 -9.48 1.80 -9.39
N ALA A 164 -9.08 2.96 -8.84
CA ALA A 164 -9.57 3.48 -7.56
C ALA A 164 -9.76 5.01 -7.56
N THR A 165 -10.45 5.54 -8.56
CA THR A 165 -10.74 6.99 -8.63
C THR A 165 -11.53 7.50 -7.43
N LEU A 166 -12.31 6.64 -6.77
CA LEU A 166 -13.05 6.97 -5.53
C LEU A 166 -12.15 7.17 -4.29
N ALA A 167 -10.87 6.80 -4.37
CA ALA A 167 -9.89 7.09 -3.31
C ALA A 167 -9.29 8.49 -3.41
N ALA A 168 -9.51 9.22 -4.51
CA ALA A 168 -8.96 10.55 -4.71
C ALA A 168 -9.46 11.53 -3.64
N ILE A 169 -8.54 12.36 -3.14
CA ILE A 169 -8.82 13.39 -2.12
C ILE A 169 -8.42 14.73 -2.73
N ASP A 170 -9.35 15.68 -2.70
CA ASP A 170 -9.09 17.02 -3.21
C ASP A 170 -7.97 17.71 -2.41
N GLY A 171 -7.08 18.39 -3.12
CA GLY A 171 -5.88 19.01 -2.53
C GLY A 171 -4.72 18.04 -2.26
N TYR A 172 -4.89 16.72 -2.51
CA TYR A 172 -3.82 15.75 -2.25
C TYR A 172 -3.59 14.78 -3.40
N ARG A 173 -2.32 14.49 -3.67
CA ARG A 173 -1.93 13.35 -4.49
C ARG A 173 -1.99 12.09 -3.62
N VAL A 174 -2.75 11.10 -4.08
CA VAL A 174 -2.93 9.83 -3.37
C VAL A 174 -2.30 8.72 -4.20
N ALA A 175 -1.32 8.03 -3.65
CA ALA A 175 -0.77 6.80 -4.20
C ALA A 175 -1.48 5.60 -3.60
N GLY A 176 -1.84 4.59 -4.39
CA GLY A 176 -2.53 3.43 -3.84
C GLY A 176 -2.59 2.23 -4.75
N LYS A 177 -3.20 1.15 -4.24
CA LYS A 177 -3.44 -0.07 -4.99
C LYS A 177 -4.71 -0.76 -4.50
N THR A 178 -5.51 -1.22 -5.44
CA THR A 178 -6.66 -2.09 -5.19
C THR A 178 -6.23 -3.55 -5.08
N GLY A 179 -6.95 -4.30 -4.26
CA GLY A 179 -6.90 -5.76 -4.21
C GLY A 179 -8.31 -6.34 -4.30
N THR A 180 -8.45 -7.44 -5.04
CA THR A 180 -9.69 -8.24 -5.09
C THR A 180 -9.29 -9.69 -5.26
N ALA A 181 -9.43 -10.47 -4.22
CA ALA A 181 -9.07 -11.88 -4.21
C ALA A 181 -10.27 -12.73 -3.80
N ARG A 182 -10.41 -13.91 -4.40
CA ARG A 182 -11.36 -14.93 -3.92
C ARG A 182 -10.88 -15.47 -2.58
N ARG A 183 -11.80 -15.74 -1.69
CA ARG A 183 -11.51 -16.40 -0.41
C ARG A 183 -11.11 -17.86 -0.63
N THR A 184 -10.16 -18.33 0.17
CA THR A 184 -9.76 -19.74 0.20
C THR A 184 -10.88 -20.59 0.80
N ASN A 185 -11.17 -21.72 0.17
CA ASN A 185 -12.13 -22.71 0.69
C ASN A 185 -11.37 -23.70 1.57
N PRO A 186 -11.81 -23.97 2.81
CA PRO A 186 -11.20 -24.99 3.68
C PRO A 186 -11.15 -26.38 3.08
N LYS A 187 -12.06 -26.67 2.13
CA LYS A 187 -12.08 -27.94 1.38
C LYS A 187 -11.11 -27.98 0.19
N GLY A 188 -10.31 -26.93 0.01
CA GLY A 188 -9.36 -26.75 -1.10
C GLY A 188 -9.84 -25.75 -2.15
N GLY A 189 -8.91 -25.08 -2.80
CA GLY A 189 -9.19 -24.07 -3.82
C GLY A 189 -9.79 -22.76 -3.28
N TYR A 190 -10.65 -22.13 -4.06
CA TYR A 190 -11.27 -20.84 -3.78
C TYR A 190 -12.79 -20.92 -3.91
N TYR A 191 -13.51 -20.12 -3.11
CA TYR A 191 -14.93 -19.91 -3.32
C TYR A 191 -15.19 -19.19 -4.64
N ASN A 192 -16.31 -19.45 -5.28
CA ASN A 192 -16.63 -18.82 -6.57
C ASN A 192 -17.18 -17.39 -6.43
N ASP A 193 -17.83 -17.10 -5.31
CA ASP A 193 -18.65 -15.91 -5.06
C ASP A 193 -18.24 -15.11 -3.82
N GLN A 194 -17.28 -15.61 -3.02
CA GLN A 194 -16.80 -14.92 -1.83
C GLN A 194 -15.44 -14.27 -2.08
N TYR A 195 -15.34 -12.99 -1.72
CA TYR A 195 -14.18 -12.15 -2.01
C TYR A 195 -13.65 -11.45 -0.76
N ARG A 196 -12.34 -11.22 -0.75
CA ARG A 196 -11.68 -10.21 0.07
C ARG A 196 -11.27 -9.07 -0.83
N THR A 197 -11.70 -7.89 -0.46
CA THR A 197 -11.54 -6.68 -1.24
C THR A 197 -10.77 -5.68 -0.42
N ALA A 198 -9.73 -5.09 -1.01
CA ALA A 198 -8.85 -4.19 -0.28
C ALA A 198 -8.50 -2.94 -1.10
N PHE A 199 -8.16 -1.88 -0.39
CA PHE A 199 -7.43 -0.74 -0.89
C PHE A 199 -6.39 -0.31 0.14
N VAL A 200 -5.16 -0.11 -0.30
CA VAL A 200 -4.10 0.48 0.53
C VAL A 200 -3.57 1.71 -0.18
N GLY A 201 -3.42 2.79 0.57
CA GLY A 201 -2.93 4.04 -0.01
C GLY A 201 -2.05 4.84 0.93
N ILE A 202 -1.29 5.74 0.33
CA ILE A 202 -0.32 6.65 0.93
C ILE A 202 -0.73 8.07 0.55
N ALA A 203 -0.77 8.98 1.52
CA ALA A 203 -1.01 10.39 1.25
C ALA A 203 -0.32 11.30 2.28
N PRO A 204 0.11 12.52 1.85
CA PRO A 204 0.31 12.95 0.46
C PRO A 204 1.38 12.11 -0.25
N ALA A 205 1.28 11.93 -1.58
CA ALA A 205 2.27 11.11 -2.29
C ALA A 205 3.63 11.80 -2.45
N SER A 206 3.67 13.14 -2.47
CA SER A 206 4.89 13.93 -2.59
C SER A 206 5.71 13.98 -1.29
N ASN A 207 5.03 13.92 -0.14
CA ASN A 207 5.64 13.89 1.19
C ASN A 207 4.81 13.00 2.12
N PRO A 208 4.97 11.68 2.06
CA PRO A 208 4.13 10.71 2.74
C PRO A 208 4.04 10.93 4.25
N ARG A 209 2.81 11.01 4.76
CA ARG A 209 2.53 11.20 6.19
C ARG A 209 1.74 10.03 6.76
N PHE A 210 0.84 9.46 5.98
CA PHE A 210 -0.02 8.38 6.41
C PHE A 210 -0.10 7.26 5.39
N VAL A 211 -0.23 6.06 5.90
CA VAL A 211 -0.66 4.87 5.18
C VAL A 211 -1.97 4.40 5.80
N VAL A 212 -2.97 4.17 4.97
CA VAL A 212 -4.24 3.58 5.40
C VAL A 212 -4.49 2.33 4.57
N ALA A 213 -4.80 1.24 5.26
CA ALA A 213 -5.12 -0.05 4.65
C ALA A 213 -6.55 -0.43 5.03
N ILE A 214 -7.40 -0.64 4.05
CA ILE A 214 -8.80 -1.06 4.22
C ILE A 214 -8.98 -2.43 3.60
N MET A 215 -9.64 -3.33 4.32
CA MET A 215 -10.08 -4.63 3.83
C MET A 215 -11.56 -4.80 4.16
N VAL A 216 -12.33 -5.26 3.19
CA VAL A 216 -13.73 -5.64 3.35
C VAL A 216 -13.88 -7.11 2.96
N GLU A 217 -14.44 -7.90 3.85
CA GLU A 217 -14.68 -9.32 3.65
C GLU A 217 -16.11 -9.54 3.19
N ASP A 218 -16.28 -10.35 2.16
CA ASP A 218 -17.56 -10.72 1.55
C ASP A 218 -18.48 -9.53 1.24
N PRO A 219 -18.03 -8.53 0.48
CA PRO A 219 -18.88 -7.41 0.12
C PRO A 219 -20.04 -7.89 -0.77
N ARG A 220 -21.27 -7.54 -0.39
CA ARG A 220 -22.48 -8.07 -1.03
C ARG A 220 -22.89 -7.36 -2.32
N VAL A 221 -22.60 -6.06 -2.43
CA VAL A 221 -23.07 -5.23 -3.55
C VAL A 221 -22.09 -5.22 -4.71
N ASN A 222 -20.80 -5.13 -4.41
CA ASN A 222 -19.74 -5.09 -5.40
C ASN A 222 -18.47 -5.73 -4.84
N LYS A 223 -17.68 -6.38 -5.68
CA LYS A 223 -16.46 -7.07 -5.26
C LYS A 223 -15.16 -6.28 -5.50
N PHE A 224 -15.21 -5.17 -6.24
CA PHE A 224 -13.99 -4.45 -6.62
C PHE A 224 -13.53 -3.49 -5.52
N GLY A 225 -12.24 -3.56 -5.16
CA GLY A 225 -11.62 -2.74 -4.12
C GLY A 225 -11.74 -1.25 -4.36
N GLY A 226 -11.68 -0.83 -5.62
CA GLY A 226 -11.87 0.56 -6.03
C GLY A 226 -13.29 1.10 -5.80
N LEU A 227 -14.30 0.23 -5.67
CA LEU A 227 -15.69 0.62 -5.44
C LEU A 227 -16.11 0.44 -3.97
N VAL A 228 -15.49 -0.51 -3.25
CA VAL A 228 -15.91 -0.87 -1.88
C VAL A 228 -14.94 -0.32 -0.83
N ALA A 229 -13.65 -0.57 -0.98
CA ALA A 229 -12.64 -0.18 0.02
C ALA A 229 -12.13 1.26 -0.19
N ALA A 230 -12.03 1.72 -1.44
CA ALA A 230 -11.51 3.05 -1.76
C ALA A 230 -12.33 4.22 -1.17
N PRO A 231 -13.68 4.21 -1.14
CA PRO A 231 -14.45 5.26 -0.48
C PRO A 231 -14.21 5.34 1.02
N VAL A 232 -14.07 4.18 1.69
CA VAL A 232 -13.76 4.10 3.13
C VAL A 232 -12.35 4.65 3.39
N PHE A 233 -11.37 4.24 2.57
CA PHE A 233 -10.03 4.82 2.62
C PHE A 233 -10.07 6.34 2.50
N ARG A 234 -10.79 6.89 1.50
CA ARG A 234 -10.90 8.34 1.29
C ARG A 234 -11.40 9.05 2.53
N SER A 235 -12.44 8.54 3.17
CA SER A 235 -13.02 9.14 4.37
C SER A 235 -12.02 9.15 5.53
N VAL A 236 -11.38 8.01 5.83
CA VAL A 236 -10.40 7.88 6.91
C VAL A 236 -9.17 8.75 6.65
N MET A 237 -8.60 8.68 5.44
CA MET A 237 -7.40 9.42 5.09
C MET A 237 -7.63 10.92 5.10
N LYS A 238 -8.77 11.40 4.56
CA LYS A 238 -9.15 12.80 4.57
C LYS A 238 -9.19 13.37 5.99
N GLU A 239 -9.82 12.66 6.92
CA GLU A 239 -9.89 13.09 8.31
C GLU A 239 -8.52 13.04 9.01
N ALA A 240 -7.69 12.03 8.75
CA ALA A 240 -6.34 11.97 9.27
C ALA A 240 -5.50 13.18 8.81
N LEU A 241 -5.53 13.50 7.52
CA LEU A 241 -4.82 14.65 6.96
C LEU A 241 -5.30 15.98 7.58
N ARG A 242 -6.62 16.13 7.78
CA ARG A 242 -7.23 17.30 8.41
C ARG A 242 -6.81 17.45 9.89
N LEU A 243 -6.92 16.38 10.67
CA LEU A 243 -6.62 16.38 12.11
C LEU A 243 -5.15 16.72 12.40
N TYR A 244 -4.25 16.32 11.50
CA TYR A 244 -2.82 16.58 11.66
C TYR A 244 -2.34 17.82 10.88
N ASN A 245 -3.27 18.62 10.33
CA ASN A 245 -2.99 19.85 9.57
C ASN A 245 -1.92 19.62 8.48
N VAL A 246 -2.04 18.50 7.74
CA VAL A 246 -1.08 18.17 6.68
C VAL A 246 -1.28 19.15 5.50
N PRO A 247 -0.21 19.81 5.01
CA PRO A 247 -0.32 20.73 3.86
C PRO A 247 -0.77 20.00 2.60
N PHE A 248 -1.51 20.69 1.74
CA PHE A 248 -1.85 20.23 0.40
C PHE A 248 -0.60 20.05 -0.46
N ASP A 249 -0.59 19.01 -1.31
CA ASP A 249 0.45 18.77 -2.31
C ASP A 249 -0.09 18.80 -3.75
N LYS A 250 -1.34 19.25 -3.91
CA LYS A 250 -2.04 19.44 -5.17
C LYS A 250 -2.98 20.66 -5.06
N PRO A 251 -3.18 21.45 -6.13
CA PRO A 251 -4.18 22.50 -6.14
C PRO A 251 -5.58 21.96 -5.83
N LEU A 252 -6.39 22.76 -5.13
CA LEU A 252 -7.79 22.44 -4.89
C LEU A 252 -8.59 22.57 -6.19
N SER A 253 -9.48 21.63 -6.44
CA SER A 253 -10.41 21.68 -7.56
C SER A 253 -11.32 22.91 -7.39
N GLY A 254 -11.33 23.82 -8.37
CA GLY A 254 -12.19 25.01 -8.37
C GLY A 254 -11.61 26.29 -7.76
N LYS A 255 -10.33 26.30 -7.33
CA LYS A 255 -9.58 27.54 -7.14
C LYS A 255 -8.64 27.73 -8.33
N GLU A 256 -9.05 28.56 -9.31
CA GLU A 256 -8.10 29.18 -10.22
C GLU A 256 -7.06 29.90 -9.37
N THR A 257 -5.79 29.56 -9.55
CA THR A 257 -4.69 30.35 -9.04
C THR A 257 -4.72 31.68 -9.82
N THR A 258 -5.35 32.70 -9.25
CA THR A 258 -5.17 34.05 -9.72
C THR A 258 -3.70 34.40 -9.45
N THR A 259 -2.85 34.12 -10.43
CA THR A 259 -1.48 34.66 -10.47
C THR A 259 -1.65 36.14 -10.65
N THR A 260 -1.65 36.91 -9.57
CA THR A 260 -1.49 38.34 -9.60
C THR A 260 -0.05 38.58 -10.08
N SER A 261 0.10 38.77 -11.37
CA SER A 261 1.31 39.39 -11.93
C SER A 261 1.40 40.80 -11.33
N ILE A 262 2.34 40.96 -10.42
CA ILE A 262 2.77 42.31 -10.00
C ILE A 262 3.51 42.85 -11.20
N GLU A 263 2.81 43.58 -12.06
CA GLU A 263 3.45 44.50 -13.01
C GLU A 263 4.21 45.54 -12.19
N SER A 264 5.52 45.47 -12.32
CA SER A 264 6.40 46.52 -11.82
C SER A 264 6.07 47.83 -12.55
N VAL A 265 5.38 48.72 -11.87
CA VAL A 265 5.31 50.13 -12.29
C VAL A 265 6.67 50.73 -12.00
N ASN A 266 7.56 50.71 -13.01
CA ASN A 266 8.64 51.63 -13.14
C ASN A 266 8.17 52.65 -14.17
N ASP A 267 7.72 53.81 -13.69
CA ASP A 267 7.77 55.05 -14.45
C ASP A 267 7.69 56.26 -13.49
N LEU A 268 8.76 57.06 -13.59
CA LEU A 268 9.07 58.43 -13.13
C LEU A 268 10.05 58.55 -11.98
#